data_e5b650ccdff54f1ec4f7403bc6c0728f
#
_entry.id   e5b650ccdff54f1ec4f7403bc6c0728f
#
_cell.length_a   1.000
_cell.length_b   1.000
_cell.length_c   1.000
_cell.angle_alpha   90.00
_cell.angle_beta   90.00
_cell.angle_gamma   90.00
#
_symmetry.space_group_name_H-M   'P 1'
#
loop_
_entity.id
_entity.type
_entity.pdbx_description
1 polymer ?
#
loop_
_entity_poly.entity_id
_entity_poly.type
_entity_poly.pdbx_seq_one_letter_code
_entity_poly.pdbx_strand_id
1 'polypeptide(L)'
;LPQAEAKARGFGSCVFRRLVCAPIRAGFVMTSDPILEPPHRGEGWRGEFAATLALAWPLALANLAQMLVHAIDVIFVARLGDEALAATSLAIALFGLLLWSLSGMSGMVAALIAAELGRKRHAVREVRRSVRMGLWLAVGLGVLAMGICLLGERLMLLTGQDPAIAALAGDFLAVIMWAMIPMQLANVLRNFVSALGRPIFATAITVVAIGVSALFNYAFVFGNLGAPALGLEGSALASVLTSLFILAAYVVAIRSDRRLRRYRVFGNWWRPEWSRLTELLRIGTPVSLTILAEAGLFSAAAFLVGRIGPSELAGHTIALQLAALAFQVPFGVAQAATIRVGYFYGARDRAAIARAGWTAIALGGGFMLLTAAALLFAPRTIIRIYVDPDAPRNAAMVAFAVQYMVVAAAFQLFDGVQAVAAGVLRGLQDTRVPMMMALFGYWIPGFGAAIALGFFTPLEGTGVWIGLAVGLVVVAGLLLQRWSRRARLGLLPA
;
A
#
# COMPACT_ATOMS: atom_id res chain seq x y z
N LEU A 1 27.84 -37.46 13.96
CA LEU A 1 26.56 -36.91 13.41
C LEU A 1 25.96 -35.75 14.25
N PRO A 2 26.15 -35.57 15.58
CA PRO A 2 25.55 -34.45 16.32
C PRO A 2 26.25 -33.10 16.12
N GLN A 3 27.52 -33.08 15.69
CA GLN A 3 28.27 -31.81 15.50
C GLN A 3 28.05 -31.13 14.15
N ALA A 4 27.54 -31.82 13.15
CA ALA A 4 27.24 -31.26 11.83
C ALA A 4 25.91 -30.47 11.84
N GLU A 5 24.89 -30.92 12.60
CA GLU A 5 23.62 -30.23 12.72
C GLU A 5 23.70 -28.94 13.54
N ALA A 6 24.57 -28.86 14.53
CA ALA A 6 24.82 -27.66 15.30
C ALA A 6 25.50 -26.53 14.48
N LYS A 7 26.38 -26.92 13.52
CA LYS A 7 27.05 -25.98 12.60
C LYS A 7 26.11 -25.44 11.52
N ALA A 8 25.16 -26.22 11.01
CA ALA A 8 24.17 -25.81 10.02
C ALA A 8 23.15 -24.82 10.60
N ARG A 9 22.72 -25.02 11.85
CA ARG A 9 21.81 -24.08 12.55
C ARG A 9 22.47 -22.74 12.89
N GLY A 10 23.78 -22.71 13.10
CA GLY A 10 24.55 -21.48 13.36
C GLY A 10 24.85 -20.64 12.12
N PHE A 11 25.04 -21.28 10.97
CA PHE A 11 25.47 -20.61 9.74
C PHE A 11 24.33 -19.82 9.08
N GLY A 12 23.13 -20.38 8.96
CA GLY A 12 21.96 -19.71 8.39
C GLY A 12 21.52 -18.48 9.21
N SER A 13 21.56 -18.58 10.55
CA SER A 13 21.20 -17.46 11.44
C SER A 13 22.27 -16.35 11.43
N CYS A 14 23.53 -16.66 11.19
CA CYS A 14 24.62 -15.70 11.16
C CYS A 14 24.66 -14.91 9.83
N VAL A 15 24.40 -15.56 8.71
CA VAL A 15 24.36 -14.92 7.37
C VAL A 15 23.14 -14.04 7.25
N PHE A 16 21.95 -14.51 7.67
CA PHE A 16 20.72 -13.73 7.68
C PHE A 16 20.81 -12.53 8.64
N ARG A 17 21.44 -12.72 9.81
CA ARG A 17 21.70 -11.65 10.77
C ARG A 17 22.70 -10.62 10.24
N ARG A 18 23.67 -11.01 9.42
CA ARG A 18 24.59 -10.08 8.75
C ARG A 18 23.94 -9.34 7.59
N LEU A 19 23.13 -10.00 6.74
CA LEU A 19 22.49 -9.37 5.59
C LEU A 19 21.37 -8.39 5.99
N VAL A 20 20.56 -8.72 7.00
CA VAL A 20 19.41 -7.89 7.42
C VAL A 20 19.79 -6.91 8.54
N CYS A 21 20.71 -7.25 9.43
CA CYS A 21 21.08 -6.44 10.59
C CYS A 21 22.44 -5.72 10.48
N ALA A 22 23.33 -6.09 9.57
CA ALA A 22 24.66 -5.47 9.43
C ALA A 22 24.61 -4.04 8.84
N PRO A 23 23.81 -3.74 7.81
CA PRO A 23 23.68 -2.37 7.32
C PRO A 23 23.06 -1.42 8.34
N ILE A 24 22.34 -1.98 9.33
CA ILE A 24 21.69 -1.20 10.41
C ILE A 24 22.69 -0.80 11.51
N ARG A 25 23.83 -1.51 11.65
CA ARG A 25 24.89 -1.19 12.61
C ARG A 25 25.93 -0.19 12.12
N ALA A 26 26.10 -0.08 10.82
CA ALA A 26 27.12 0.80 10.24
C ALA A 26 26.55 2.21 9.96
N GLY A 27 26.37 3.04 10.96
CA GLY A 27 26.40 4.46 10.72
C GLY A 27 25.28 5.35 11.24
N PHE A 28 24.35 4.87 12.08
CA PHE A 28 23.42 5.80 12.76
C PHE A 28 23.23 5.41 14.23
N VAL A 29 24.13 5.88 15.07
CA VAL A 29 23.93 5.90 16.53
C VAL A 29 22.88 6.97 16.82
N MET A 30 21.61 6.63 16.73
CA MET A 30 20.52 7.45 17.27
C MET A 30 20.50 7.25 18.80
N THR A 31 20.98 8.20 19.52
CA THR A 31 21.09 8.23 21.00
C THR A 31 19.76 8.50 21.71
N SER A 32 18.65 8.71 21.00
CA SER A 32 17.28 8.83 21.55
C SER A 32 16.27 8.54 20.43
N ASP A 33 15.00 8.23 20.77
CA ASP A 33 13.93 8.00 19.80
C ASP A 33 13.27 9.32 19.33
N PRO A 34 13.89 10.11 18.43
CA PRO A 34 13.34 11.41 18.03
C PRO A 34 12.06 11.27 17.18
N ILE A 35 11.73 10.05 16.70
CA ILE A 35 10.65 9.84 15.74
C ILE A 35 9.27 9.81 16.41
N LEU A 36 9.17 9.34 17.66
CA LEU A 36 7.93 9.31 18.44
C LEU A 36 7.92 10.31 19.61
N GLU A 37 9.08 10.78 20.05
CA GLU A 37 9.11 11.85 21.06
C GLU A 37 8.56 13.15 20.45
N PRO A 38 7.76 13.91 21.20
CA PRO A 38 7.38 15.24 20.77
C PRO A 38 8.66 16.04 20.50
N PRO A 39 8.72 16.82 19.42
CA PRO A 39 9.86 17.71 19.20
C PRO A 39 10.09 18.53 20.46
N HIS A 40 11.35 18.68 20.88
CA HIS A 40 11.69 19.42 22.11
C HIS A 40 10.95 20.77 22.11
N ARG A 41 10.51 21.22 23.28
CA ARG A 41 9.85 22.52 23.43
C ARG A 41 10.73 23.61 22.80
N GLY A 42 10.43 23.99 21.56
CA GLY A 42 11.23 24.98 20.78
C GLY A 42 11.41 24.64 19.29
N GLU A 43 11.28 23.40 18.86
CA GLU A 43 11.49 23.01 17.45
C GLU A 43 10.28 23.29 16.55
N GLY A 44 9.09 23.53 17.10
CA GLY A 44 7.91 23.99 16.36
C GLY A 44 7.59 23.18 15.10
N TRP A 45 7.29 23.86 14.02
CA TRP A 45 6.94 23.28 12.71
C TRP A 45 8.12 22.58 12.02
N ARG A 46 9.36 23.08 12.21
CA ARG A 46 10.55 22.47 11.59
C ARG A 46 10.87 21.10 12.18
N GLY A 47 10.76 20.96 13.50
CA GLY A 47 10.95 19.68 14.17
C GLY A 47 9.89 18.66 13.78
N GLU A 48 8.62 19.10 13.64
CA GLU A 48 7.54 18.22 13.19
C GLU A 48 7.72 17.78 11.73
N PHE A 49 8.18 18.70 10.85
CA PHE A 49 8.49 18.37 9.46
C PHE A 49 9.60 17.31 9.37
N ALA A 50 10.69 17.50 10.10
CA ALA A 50 11.79 16.54 10.13
C ALA A 50 11.35 15.17 10.67
N ALA A 51 10.55 15.13 11.75
CA ALA A 51 10.04 13.90 12.34
C ALA A 51 9.05 13.17 11.42
N THR A 52 8.14 13.90 10.76
CA THR A 52 7.20 13.33 9.79
C THR A 52 7.95 12.79 8.57
N LEU A 53 8.93 13.53 8.05
CA LEU A 53 9.75 13.08 6.91
C LEU A 53 10.57 11.85 7.28
N ALA A 54 11.20 11.82 8.45
CA ALA A 54 11.99 10.68 8.92
C ALA A 54 11.18 9.38 9.03
N LEU A 55 9.87 9.48 9.29
CA LEU A 55 8.96 8.34 9.29
C LEU A 55 8.43 8.04 7.88
N ALA A 56 8.12 9.07 7.09
CA ALA A 56 7.46 8.93 5.80
C ALA A 56 8.39 8.37 4.70
N TRP A 57 9.66 8.84 4.61
CA TRP A 57 10.53 8.43 3.52
C TRP A 57 10.86 6.94 3.51
N PRO A 58 11.11 6.25 4.67
CA PRO A 58 11.32 4.81 4.63
C PRO A 58 10.05 4.04 4.25
N LEU A 59 8.87 4.53 4.68
CA LEU A 59 7.59 3.93 4.32
C LEU A 59 7.29 4.09 2.83
N ALA A 60 7.55 5.26 2.26
CA ALA A 60 7.43 5.52 0.82
C ALA A 60 8.37 4.61 0.02
N LEU A 61 9.63 4.49 0.44
CA LEU A 61 10.59 3.61 -0.22
C LEU A 61 10.18 2.13 -0.10
N ALA A 62 9.65 1.71 1.05
CA ALA A 62 9.11 0.36 1.21
C ALA A 62 7.91 0.10 0.28
N ASN A 63 7.03 1.08 0.08
CA ASN A 63 5.90 0.97 -0.85
C ASN A 63 6.39 0.87 -2.30
N LEU A 64 7.35 1.69 -2.71
CA LEU A 64 7.99 1.61 -4.04
C LEU A 64 8.70 0.26 -4.26
N ALA A 65 9.42 -0.21 -3.25
CA ALA A 65 10.08 -1.52 -3.29
C ALA A 65 9.06 -2.67 -3.40
N GLN A 66 7.91 -2.56 -2.73
CA GLN A 66 6.82 -3.52 -2.85
C GLN A 66 6.24 -3.56 -4.28
N MET A 67 6.11 -2.40 -4.93
CA MET A 67 5.69 -2.33 -6.33
C MET A 67 6.70 -3.02 -7.26
N LEU A 68 8.01 -2.89 -6.99
CA LEU A 68 9.04 -3.58 -7.75
C LEU A 68 8.99 -5.11 -7.57
N VAL A 69 8.65 -5.62 -6.38
CA VAL A 69 8.45 -7.07 -6.17
C VAL A 69 7.37 -7.59 -7.12
N HIS A 70 6.23 -6.90 -7.20
CA HIS A 70 5.15 -7.29 -8.12
C HIS A 70 5.55 -7.14 -9.59
N ALA A 71 6.32 -6.11 -9.94
CA ALA A 71 6.80 -5.93 -11.31
C ALA A 71 7.73 -7.07 -11.76
N ILE A 72 8.54 -7.62 -10.86
CA ILE A 72 9.38 -8.78 -11.16
C ILE A 72 8.52 -9.97 -11.55
N ASP A 73 7.47 -10.29 -10.80
CA ASP A 73 6.58 -11.41 -11.11
C ASP A 73 6.02 -11.28 -12.54
N VAL A 74 5.54 -10.07 -12.90
CA VAL A 74 5.02 -9.77 -14.25
C VAL A 74 6.10 -9.91 -15.33
N ILE A 75 7.32 -9.44 -15.08
CA ILE A 75 8.44 -9.53 -16.05
C ILE A 75 8.80 -10.99 -16.35
N PHE A 76 8.79 -11.85 -15.33
CA PHE A 76 9.09 -13.26 -15.52
C PHE A 76 7.97 -14.00 -16.26
N VAL A 77 6.71 -13.70 -15.92
CA VAL A 77 5.54 -14.28 -16.59
C VAL A 77 5.41 -13.84 -18.04
N ALA A 78 5.74 -12.58 -18.35
CA ALA A 78 5.71 -12.08 -19.74
C ALA A 78 6.60 -12.87 -20.70
N ARG A 79 7.60 -13.61 -20.20
CA ARG A 79 8.45 -14.48 -21.01
C ARG A 79 7.81 -15.85 -21.33
N LEU A 80 6.69 -16.18 -20.70
CA LEU A 80 5.95 -17.43 -20.93
C LEU A 80 4.95 -17.33 -22.09
N GLY A 81 4.68 -16.12 -22.58
CA GLY A 81 3.77 -15.84 -23.68
C GLY A 81 2.54 -15.01 -23.29
N ASP A 82 1.78 -14.62 -24.32
CA ASP A 82 0.69 -13.64 -24.17
C ASP A 82 -0.49 -14.20 -23.35
N GLU A 83 -0.83 -15.46 -23.50
CA GLU A 83 -1.92 -16.12 -22.75
C GLU A 83 -1.61 -16.18 -21.27
N ALA A 84 -0.37 -16.56 -20.89
CA ALA A 84 0.07 -16.59 -19.52
C ALA A 84 0.07 -15.18 -18.89
N LEU A 85 0.49 -14.17 -19.65
CA LEU A 85 0.48 -12.78 -19.21
C LEU A 85 -0.94 -12.27 -19.01
N ALA A 86 -1.87 -12.57 -19.92
CA ALA A 86 -3.27 -12.18 -19.80
C ALA A 86 -3.95 -12.83 -18.58
N ALA A 87 -3.77 -14.13 -18.38
CA ALA A 87 -4.30 -14.87 -17.24
C ALA A 87 -3.76 -14.33 -15.91
N THR A 88 -2.43 -14.08 -15.84
CA THR A 88 -1.80 -13.51 -14.66
C THR A 88 -2.29 -12.10 -14.36
N SER A 89 -2.48 -11.27 -15.38
CA SER A 89 -2.98 -9.90 -15.21
C SER A 89 -4.37 -9.88 -14.58
N LEU A 90 -5.27 -10.76 -15.03
CA LEU A 90 -6.61 -10.90 -14.44
C LEU A 90 -6.55 -11.42 -13.00
N ALA A 91 -5.74 -12.44 -12.75
CA ALA A 91 -5.56 -13.02 -11.42
C ALA A 91 -4.97 -12.00 -10.43
N ILE A 92 -3.92 -11.27 -10.83
CA ILE A 92 -3.28 -10.24 -10.00
C ILE A 92 -4.23 -9.05 -9.76
N ALA A 93 -5.09 -8.69 -10.71
CA ALA A 93 -6.08 -7.65 -10.50
C ALA A 93 -7.05 -8.01 -9.37
N LEU A 94 -7.61 -9.23 -9.36
CA LEU A 94 -8.47 -9.72 -8.29
C LEU A 94 -7.72 -9.86 -6.97
N PHE A 95 -6.55 -10.53 -7.00
CA PHE A 95 -5.70 -10.75 -5.83
C PHE A 95 -5.26 -9.42 -5.19
N GLY A 96 -4.80 -8.47 -6.01
CA GLY A 96 -4.37 -7.15 -5.57
C GLY A 96 -5.50 -6.34 -4.96
N LEU A 97 -6.69 -6.34 -5.58
CA LEU A 97 -7.88 -5.68 -5.04
C LEU A 97 -8.21 -6.17 -3.62
N LEU A 98 -8.21 -7.49 -3.41
CA LEU A 98 -8.43 -8.10 -2.11
C LEU A 98 -7.32 -7.75 -1.13
N LEU A 99 -6.06 -7.90 -1.54
CA LEU A 99 -4.90 -7.63 -0.69
C LEU A 99 -4.89 -6.18 -0.19
N TRP A 100 -5.03 -5.20 -1.10
CA TRP A 100 -4.99 -3.78 -0.76
C TRP A 100 -6.18 -3.35 0.09
N SER A 101 -7.39 -3.77 -0.28
CA SER A 101 -8.60 -3.47 0.48
C SER A 101 -8.51 -3.96 1.92
N LEU A 102 -8.19 -5.24 2.11
CA LEU A 102 -8.12 -5.87 3.42
C LEU A 102 -6.91 -5.39 4.24
N SER A 103 -5.81 -4.99 3.57
CA SER A 103 -4.65 -4.36 4.21
C SER A 103 -5.00 -3.00 4.84
N GLY A 104 -5.97 -2.27 4.30
CA GLY A 104 -6.50 -1.04 4.90
C GLY A 104 -7.10 -1.30 6.28
N MET A 105 -7.85 -2.40 6.44
CA MET A 105 -8.42 -2.80 7.73
C MET A 105 -7.35 -3.18 8.75
N SER A 106 -6.43 -4.05 8.38
CA SER A 106 -5.33 -4.49 9.26
C SER A 106 -4.34 -3.36 9.56
N GLY A 107 -4.23 -2.37 8.68
CA GLY A 107 -3.40 -1.17 8.84
C GLY A 107 -3.80 -0.26 10.01
N MET A 108 -5.08 -0.32 10.44
CA MET A 108 -5.57 0.46 11.58
C MET A 108 -4.94 0.06 12.92
N VAL A 109 -4.26 -1.08 12.97
CA VAL A 109 -3.44 -1.48 14.12
C VAL A 109 -2.38 -0.40 14.44
N ALA A 110 -1.80 0.26 13.42
CA ALA A 110 -0.82 1.33 13.61
C ALA A 110 -1.41 2.54 14.36
N ALA A 111 -2.63 2.97 14.00
CA ALA A 111 -3.32 4.08 14.67
C ALA A 111 -3.61 3.77 16.15
N LEU A 112 -4.09 2.56 16.44
CA LEU A 112 -4.35 2.13 17.82
C LEU A 112 -3.07 2.05 18.64
N ILE A 113 -2.00 1.45 18.10
CA ILE A 113 -0.70 1.37 18.77
C ILE A 113 -0.17 2.77 19.07
N ALA A 114 -0.20 3.67 18.08
CA ALA A 114 0.28 5.03 18.24
C ALA A 114 -0.50 5.78 19.33
N ALA A 115 -1.83 5.66 19.37
CA ALA A 115 -2.66 6.27 20.39
C ALA A 115 -2.36 5.71 21.80
N GLU A 116 -2.15 4.41 21.95
CA GLU A 116 -1.78 3.81 23.24
C GLU A 116 -0.39 4.25 23.73
N LEU A 117 0.58 4.39 22.81
CA LEU A 117 1.91 4.92 23.12
C LEU A 117 1.86 6.40 23.52
N GLY A 118 0.96 7.17 22.91
CA GLY A 118 0.72 8.57 23.31
C GLY A 118 0.09 8.70 24.69
N ARG A 119 -0.82 7.79 25.06
CA ARG A 119 -1.46 7.78 26.40
C ARG A 119 -0.49 7.43 27.52
N LYS A 120 0.41 6.47 27.28
CA LYS A 120 1.36 5.97 28.29
C LYS A 120 2.69 5.64 27.63
N ARG A 121 3.78 6.20 28.11
CA ARG A 121 5.16 5.96 27.60
C ARG A 121 5.54 4.46 27.51
N HIS A 122 4.90 3.60 28.27
CA HIS A 122 5.19 2.16 28.36
C HIS A 122 3.92 1.30 28.26
N ALA A 123 3.09 1.54 27.25
CA ALA A 123 1.86 0.81 26.97
C ALA A 123 2.12 -0.63 26.41
N VAL A 124 3.06 -1.38 27.04
CA VAL A 124 3.49 -2.70 26.52
C VAL A 124 2.34 -3.70 26.44
N ARG A 125 1.46 -3.69 27.43
CA ARG A 125 0.33 -4.63 27.52
C ARG A 125 -0.72 -4.31 26.44
N GLU A 126 -1.09 -3.06 26.31
CA GLU A 126 -2.09 -2.56 25.39
C GLU A 126 -1.64 -2.73 23.93
N VAL A 127 -0.39 -2.38 23.61
CA VAL A 127 0.23 -2.60 22.29
C VAL A 127 0.23 -4.09 21.93
N ARG A 128 0.64 -4.97 22.88
CA ARG A 128 0.61 -6.42 22.66
C ARG A 128 -0.80 -6.91 22.32
N ARG A 129 -1.83 -6.41 23.03
CA ARG A 129 -3.24 -6.77 22.82
C ARG A 129 -3.70 -6.34 21.42
N SER A 130 -3.39 -5.10 21.01
CA SER A 130 -3.74 -4.57 19.70
C SER A 130 -3.06 -5.36 18.55
N VAL A 131 -1.75 -5.65 18.69
CA VAL A 131 -1.02 -6.44 17.67
C VAL A 131 -1.57 -7.86 17.58
N ARG A 132 -1.82 -8.52 18.73
CA ARG A 132 -2.35 -9.88 18.74
C ARG A 132 -3.70 -9.97 18.04
N MET A 133 -4.62 -9.02 18.33
CA MET A 133 -5.92 -9.00 17.67
C MET A 133 -5.79 -8.60 16.20
N GLY A 134 -4.83 -7.74 15.84
CA GLY A 134 -4.49 -7.47 14.46
C GLY A 134 -4.01 -8.71 13.69
N LEU A 135 -3.20 -9.55 14.32
CA LEU A 135 -2.76 -10.82 13.73
C LEU A 135 -3.91 -11.83 13.59
N TRP A 136 -4.83 -11.89 14.55
CA TRP A 136 -6.05 -12.69 14.43
C TRP A 136 -6.93 -12.21 13.27
N LEU A 137 -7.11 -10.88 13.19
CA LEU A 137 -7.84 -10.26 12.09
C LEU A 137 -7.18 -10.57 10.74
N ALA A 138 -5.85 -10.49 10.66
CA ALA A 138 -5.08 -10.79 9.45
C ALA A 138 -5.29 -12.23 8.97
N VAL A 139 -5.32 -13.20 9.89
CA VAL A 139 -5.64 -14.59 9.54
C VAL A 139 -7.08 -14.73 9.04
N GLY A 140 -8.06 -14.14 9.75
CA GLY A 140 -9.46 -14.17 9.32
C GLY A 140 -9.68 -13.52 7.95
N LEU A 141 -9.08 -12.37 7.70
CA LEU A 141 -9.13 -11.68 6.41
C LEU A 141 -8.41 -12.46 5.31
N GLY A 142 -7.27 -13.07 5.63
CA GLY A 142 -6.55 -13.95 4.71
C GLY A 142 -7.39 -15.15 4.27
N VAL A 143 -8.05 -15.83 5.23
CA VAL A 143 -8.97 -16.94 4.93
C VAL A 143 -10.17 -16.48 4.09
N LEU A 144 -10.75 -15.32 4.41
CA LEU A 144 -11.82 -14.73 3.60
C LEU A 144 -11.36 -14.47 2.16
N ALA A 145 -10.20 -13.86 1.99
CA ALA A 145 -9.62 -13.58 0.67
C ALA A 145 -9.32 -14.87 -0.11
N MET A 146 -8.77 -15.90 0.56
CA MET A 146 -8.58 -17.23 -0.05
C MET A 146 -9.89 -17.81 -0.57
N GLY A 147 -10.97 -17.73 0.23
CA GLY A 147 -12.30 -18.18 -0.20
C GLY A 147 -12.81 -17.45 -1.45
N ILE A 148 -12.54 -16.15 -1.57
CA ILE A 148 -12.91 -15.38 -2.76
C ILE A 148 -12.01 -15.75 -3.96
N CYS A 149 -10.71 -15.97 -3.75
CA CYS A 149 -9.79 -16.43 -4.80
C CYS A 149 -10.20 -17.79 -5.38
N LEU A 150 -10.71 -18.71 -4.58
CA LEU A 150 -11.25 -20.00 -5.05
C LEU A 150 -12.48 -19.84 -5.98
N LEU A 151 -13.19 -18.73 -5.87
CA LEU A 151 -14.29 -18.38 -6.77
C LEU A 151 -13.81 -17.57 -7.98
N GLY A 152 -12.51 -17.27 -8.10
CA GLY A 152 -11.94 -16.36 -9.08
C GLY A 152 -12.24 -16.76 -10.51
N GLU A 153 -12.07 -18.03 -10.89
CA GLU A 153 -12.42 -18.56 -12.21
C GLU A 153 -13.89 -18.29 -12.56
N ARG A 154 -14.81 -18.62 -11.63
CA ARG A 154 -16.25 -18.40 -11.82
C ARG A 154 -16.58 -16.91 -11.97
N LEU A 155 -15.93 -16.05 -11.18
CA LEU A 155 -16.11 -14.60 -11.28
C LEU A 155 -15.64 -14.07 -12.64
N MET A 156 -14.53 -14.57 -13.16
CA MET A 156 -14.01 -14.20 -14.48
C MET A 156 -14.95 -14.66 -15.61
N LEU A 157 -15.46 -15.88 -15.54
CA LEU A 157 -16.46 -16.39 -16.50
C LEU A 157 -17.75 -15.56 -16.48
N LEU A 158 -18.23 -15.16 -15.29
CA LEU A 158 -19.42 -14.31 -15.15
C LEU A 158 -19.21 -12.90 -15.75
N THR A 159 -17.96 -12.41 -15.80
CA THR A 159 -17.61 -11.13 -16.42
C THR A 159 -17.34 -11.25 -17.94
N GLY A 160 -17.54 -12.44 -18.52
CA GLY A 160 -17.41 -12.67 -19.97
C GLY A 160 -15.98 -12.83 -20.47
N GLN A 161 -15.05 -13.23 -19.59
CA GLN A 161 -13.67 -13.55 -19.99
C GLN A 161 -13.62 -14.87 -20.77
N ASP A 162 -12.59 -15.00 -21.62
CA ASP A 162 -12.34 -16.24 -22.37
C ASP A 162 -12.17 -17.43 -21.40
N PRO A 163 -12.87 -18.55 -21.63
CA PRO A 163 -12.81 -19.70 -20.72
C PRO A 163 -11.41 -20.28 -20.53
N ALA A 164 -10.58 -20.29 -21.57
CA ALA A 164 -9.20 -20.78 -21.47
C ALA A 164 -8.34 -19.87 -20.60
N ILE A 165 -8.45 -18.55 -20.74
CA ILE A 165 -7.74 -17.57 -19.93
C ILE A 165 -8.27 -17.61 -18.50
N ALA A 166 -9.59 -17.75 -18.30
CA ALA A 166 -10.19 -17.84 -16.97
C ALA A 166 -9.73 -19.11 -16.21
N ALA A 167 -9.58 -20.24 -16.89
CA ALA A 167 -9.05 -21.46 -16.29
C ALA A 167 -7.58 -21.29 -15.86
N LEU A 168 -6.71 -20.78 -16.75
CA LEU A 168 -5.31 -20.49 -16.40
C LEU A 168 -5.18 -19.50 -15.24
N ALA A 169 -6.03 -18.49 -15.20
CA ALA A 169 -6.08 -17.53 -14.09
C ALA A 169 -6.57 -18.18 -12.78
N GLY A 170 -7.51 -19.13 -12.87
CA GLY A 170 -8.00 -19.95 -11.76
C GLY A 170 -6.88 -20.80 -11.15
N ASP A 171 -6.11 -21.51 -11.98
CA ASP A 171 -4.96 -22.30 -11.54
C ASP A 171 -3.91 -21.44 -10.86
N PHE A 172 -3.58 -20.28 -11.44
CA PHE A 172 -2.68 -19.32 -10.81
C PHE A 172 -3.20 -18.82 -9.46
N LEU A 173 -4.50 -18.50 -9.36
CA LEU A 173 -5.14 -18.05 -8.12
C LEU A 173 -5.15 -19.15 -7.05
N ALA A 174 -5.32 -20.41 -7.43
CA ALA A 174 -5.31 -21.55 -6.50
C ALA A 174 -3.93 -21.71 -5.80
N VAL A 175 -2.86 -21.30 -6.46
CA VAL A 175 -1.52 -21.31 -5.86
C VAL A 175 -1.25 -20.00 -5.11
N ILE A 176 -1.46 -18.83 -5.74
CA ILE A 176 -1.07 -17.54 -5.14
C ILE A 176 -1.93 -17.17 -3.91
N MET A 177 -3.15 -17.70 -3.79
CA MET A 177 -4.02 -17.44 -2.62
C MET A 177 -3.35 -17.77 -1.29
N TRP A 178 -2.44 -18.74 -1.26
CA TRP A 178 -1.69 -19.10 -0.05
C TRP A 178 -0.76 -17.99 0.44
N ALA A 179 -0.44 -17.00 -0.40
CA ALA A 179 0.29 -15.80 -0.01
C ALA A 179 -0.56 -14.82 0.81
N MET A 180 -1.91 -14.89 0.75
CA MET A 180 -2.80 -13.95 1.43
C MET A 180 -2.58 -13.88 2.93
N ILE A 181 -2.52 -15.03 3.60
CA ILE A 181 -2.32 -15.07 5.06
C ILE A 181 -0.95 -14.50 5.45
N PRO A 182 0.20 -14.97 4.91
CA PRO A 182 1.49 -14.42 5.27
C PRO A 182 1.65 -12.93 4.89
N MET A 183 1.06 -12.46 3.79
CA MET A 183 1.08 -11.04 3.43
C MET A 183 0.28 -10.18 4.41
N GLN A 184 -0.91 -10.60 4.83
CA GLN A 184 -1.71 -9.87 5.82
C GLN A 184 -1.02 -9.86 7.20
N LEU A 185 -0.44 -10.98 7.62
CA LEU A 185 0.35 -11.05 8.87
C LEU A 185 1.58 -10.12 8.80
N ALA A 186 2.31 -10.14 7.69
CA ALA A 186 3.45 -9.26 7.47
C ALA A 186 3.04 -7.78 7.50
N ASN A 187 1.87 -7.42 6.93
CA ASN A 187 1.33 -6.06 6.97
C ASN A 187 1.07 -5.59 8.42
N VAL A 188 0.49 -6.43 9.28
CA VAL A 188 0.30 -6.10 10.70
C VAL A 188 1.65 -5.90 11.40
N LEU A 189 2.64 -6.78 11.17
CA LEU A 189 3.97 -6.64 11.77
C LEU A 189 4.71 -5.41 11.24
N ARG A 190 4.56 -5.08 9.95
CA ARG A 190 5.06 -3.83 9.35
C ARG A 190 4.48 -2.61 10.06
N ASN A 191 3.16 -2.58 10.25
CA ASN A 191 2.48 -1.50 10.96
C ASN A 191 2.91 -1.39 12.42
N PHE A 192 3.11 -2.51 13.11
CA PHE A 192 3.66 -2.54 14.46
C PHE A 192 5.07 -1.93 14.54
N VAL A 193 5.98 -2.36 13.68
CA VAL A 193 7.37 -1.86 13.66
C VAL A 193 7.41 -0.38 13.32
N SER A 194 6.59 0.07 12.37
CA SER A 194 6.48 1.47 11.95
C SER A 194 5.89 2.37 13.06
N ALA A 195 4.84 1.90 13.74
CA ALA A 195 4.23 2.63 14.87
C ALA A 195 5.17 2.78 16.07
N LEU A 196 6.17 1.89 16.22
CA LEU A 196 7.22 1.99 17.22
C LEU A 196 8.43 2.83 16.76
N GLY A 197 8.31 3.58 15.66
CA GLY A 197 9.36 4.47 15.18
C GLY A 197 10.54 3.74 14.50
N ARG A 198 10.34 2.54 13.99
CA ARG A 198 11.36 1.73 13.31
C ARG A 198 11.01 1.39 11.86
N PRO A 199 10.57 2.35 11.01
CA PRO A 199 10.12 2.07 9.65
C PRO A 199 11.24 1.53 8.74
N ILE A 200 12.50 1.77 9.09
CA ILE A 200 13.66 1.28 8.32
C ILE A 200 13.67 -0.26 8.19
N PHE A 201 13.09 -1.00 9.14
CA PHE A 201 12.95 -2.45 9.01
C PHE A 201 12.00 -2.81 7.86
N ALA A 202 10.91 -2.03 7.70
CA ALA A 202 9.99 -2.25 6.58
C ALA A 202 10.71 -2.09 5.23
N THR A 203 11.47 -1.01 5.08
CA THR A 203 12.26 -0.75 3.87
C THR A 203 13.31 -1.83 3.62
N ALA A 204 14.12 -2.16 4.62
CA ALA A 204 15.21 -3.14 4.47
C ALA A 204 14.67 -4.53 4.09
N ILE A 205 13.60 -4.99 4.75
CA ILE A 205 12.98 -6.29 4.45
C ILE A 205 12.41 -6.31 3.04
N THR A 206 11.72 -5.25 2.62
CA THR A 206 11.12 -5.20 1.28
C THR A 206 12.18 -5.10 0.18
N VAL A 207 13.26 -4.34 0.39
CA VAL A 207 14.38 -4.27 -0.57
C VAL A 207 15.05 -5.63 -0.73
N VAL A 208 15.29 -6.37 0.36
CA VAL A 208 15.83 -7.74 0.27
C VAL A 208 14.84 -8.67 -0.43
N ALA A 209 13.55 -8.50 -0.20
CA ALA A 209 12.50 -9.30 -0.84
C ALA A 209 12.49 -9.16 -2.38
N ILE A 210 12.95 -8.03 -2.95
CA ILE A 210 13.13 -7.86 -4.40
C ILE A 210 14.07 -8.94 -4.95
N GLY A 211 15.25 -9.10 -4.34
CA GLY A 211 16.22 -10.11 -4.74
C GLY A 211 15.72 -11.54 -4.52
N VAL A 212 15.00 -11.77 -3.42
CA VAL A 212 14.40 -13.08 -3.10
C VAL A 212 13.30 -13.45 -4.10
N SER A 213 12.42 -12.51 -4.46
CA SER A 213 11.39 -12.72 -5.49
C SER A 213 12.01 -13.04 -6.84
N ALA A 214 13.03 -12.28 -7.27
CA ALA A 214 13.74 -12.55 -8.51
C ALA A 214 14.40 -13.94 -8.51
N LEU A 215 15.01 -14.35 -7.40
CA LEU A 215 15.64 -15.67 -7.26
C LEU A 215 14.61 -16.80 -7.35
N PHE A 216 13.49 -16.69 -6.65
CA PHE A 216 12.45 -17.71 -6.68
C PHE A 216 11.75 -17.77 -8.05
N ASN A 217 11.46 -16.63 -8.68
CA ASN A 217 10.93 -16.63 -10.03
C ASN A 217 11.92 -17.29 -11.02
N TYR A 218 13.21 -16.96 -10.96
CA TYR A 218 14.24 -17.57 -11.79
C TYR A 218 14.33 -19.09 -11.60
N ALA A 219 14.19 -19.56 -10.36
CA ALA A 219 14.25 -20.99 -10.04
C ALA A 219 13.00 -21.73 -10.52
N PHE A 220 11.80 -21.28 -10.17
CA PHE A 220 10.57 -22.04 -10.34
C PHE A 220 9.85 -21.77 -11.67
N VAL A 221 10.00 -20.61 -12.29
CA VAL A 221 9.40 -20.34 -13.61
C VAL A 221 10.13 -21.10 -14.70
N PHE A 222 11.46 -21.08 -14.67
CA PHE A 222 12.31 -21.68 -15.74
C PHE A 222 12.96 -23.01 -15.36
N GLY A 223 12.80 -23.48 -14.12
CA GLY A 223 13.42 -24.76 -13.69
C GLY A 223 14.92 -24.68 -13.47
N ASN A 224 15.46 -23.51 -13.18
CA ASN A 224 16.88 -23.32 -12.90
C ASN A 224 17.22 -23.72 -11.45
N LEU A 225 18.52 -23.83 -11.13
CA LEU A 225 19.03 -24.20 -9.80
C LEU A 225 18.55 -25.57 -9.29
N GLY A 226 18.16 -26.47 -10.19
CA GLY A 226 17.66 -27.80 -9.83
C GLY A 226 16.20 -27.86 -9.37
N ALA A 227 15.46 -26.75 -9.48
CA ALA A 227 14.02 -26.70 -9.25
C ALA A 227 13.22 -27.18 -10.48
N PRO A 228 12.00 -27.72 -10.30
CA PRO A 228 11.14 -28.04 -11.44
C PRO A 228 10.70 -26.78 -12.19
N ALA A 229 10.64 -26.84 -13.52
CA ALA A 229 10.08 -25.77 -14.35
C ALA A 229 8.54 -25.82 -14.26
N LEU A 230 7.95 -24.96 -13.45
CA LEU A 230 6.51 -24.92 -13.20
C LEU A 230 5.80 -23.83 -14.03
N GLY A 231 6.55 -23.06 -14.83
CA GLY A 231 5.97 -22.00 -15.66
C GLY A 231 5.15 -21.00 -14.85
N LEU A 232 3.87 -20.85 -15.20
CA LEU A 232 2.95 -19.89 -14.59
C LEU A 232 2.72 -20.17 -13.08
N GLU A 233 2.49 -21.41 -12.70
CA GLU A 233 2.35 -21.82 -11.29
C GLU A 233 3.63 -21.56 -10.49
N GLY A 234 4.79 -21.65 -11.16
CA GLY A 234 6.10 -21.33 -10.59
C GLY A 234 6.21 -19.87 -10.11
N SER A 235 5.64 -18.93 -10.87
CA SER A 235 5.58 -17.52 -10.44
C SER A 235 4.64 -17.33 -9.25
N ALA A 236 3.48 -17.98 -9.23
CA ALA A 236 2.59 -17.97 -8.07
C ALA A 236 3.27 -18.54 -6.82
N LEU A 237 3.97 -19.68 -6.95
CA LEU A 237 4.74 -20.28 -5.86
C LEU A 237 5.89 -19.37 -5.39
N ALA A 238 6.59 -18.70 -6.30
CA ALA A 238 7.63 -17.73 -5.97
C ALA A 238 7.07 -16.58 -5.11
N SER A 239 5.89 -16.07 -5.44
CA SER A 239 5.19 -15.03 -4.65
C SER A 239 4.78 -15.55 -3.27
N VAL A 240 4.32 -16.82 -3.14
CA VAL A 240 4.03 -17.44 -1.83
C VAL A 240 5.30 -17.55 -0.98
N LEU A 241 6.39 -18.06 -1.54
CA LEU A 241 7.67 -18.20 -0.83
C LEU A 241 8.26 -16.83 -0.44
N THR A 242 8.14 -15.84 -1.32
CA THR A 242 8.55 -14.45 -1.03
C THR A 242 7.74 -13.86 0.13
N SER A 243 6.43 -14.10 0.18
CA SER A 243 5.58 -13.63 1.27
C SER A 243 5.92 -14.30 2.61
N LEU A 244 6.21 -15.59 2.60
CA LEU A 244 6.70 -16.32 3.77
C LEU A 244 8.07 -15.81 4.23
N PHE A 245 8.98 -15.51 3.29
CA PHE A 245 10.26 -14.88 3.59
C PHE A 245 10.06 -13.52 4.28
N ILE A 246 9.21 -12.65 3.73
CA ILE A 246 8.91 -11.33 4.31
C ILE A 246 8.35 -11.48 5.74
N LEU A 247 7.40 -12.40 5.95
CA LEU A 247 6.85 -12.69 7.27
C LEU A 247 7.92 -13.17 8.24
N ALA A 248 8.75 -14.13 7.83
CA ALA A 248 9.86 -14.65 8.63
C ALA A 248 10.88 -13.55 8.96
N ALA A 249 11.19 -12.68 8.01
CA ALA A 249 12.09 -11.55 8.20
C ALA A 249 11.57 -10.56 9.25
N TYR A 250 10.27 -10.24 9.24
CA TYR A 250 9.65 -9.43 10.30
C TYR A 250 9.71 -10.11 11.68
N VAL A 251 9.41 -11.41 11.74
CA VAL A 251 9.50 -12.18 13.00
C VAL A 251 10.93 -12.16 13.56
N VAL A 252 11.92 -12.36 12.70
CA VAL A 252 13.34 -12.32 13.09
C VAL A 252 13.75 -10.91 13.52
N ALA A 253 13.36 -9.88 12.77
CA ALA A 253 13.66 -8.48 13.12
C ALA A 253 13.07 -8.11 14.49
N ILE A 254 11.81 -8.46 14.76
CA ILE A 254 11.12 -8.19 16.03
C ILE A 254 11.78 -8.94 17.21
N ARG A 255 12.20 -10.19 16.99
CA ARG A 255 12.88 -10.98 18.02
C ARG A 255 14.32 -10.55 18.28
N SER A 256 14.99 -9.97 17.29
CA SER A 256 16.40 -9.54 17.36
C SER A 256 16.57 -8.13 17.93
N ASP A 257 15.62 -7.24 17.68
CA ASP A 257 15.66 -5.87 18.21
C ASP A 257 15.23 -5.83 19.68
N ARG A 258 16.10 -5.25 20.55
CA ARG A 258 15.87 -5.20 22.01
C ARG A 258 14.60 -4.41 22.39
N ARG A 259 14.23 -3.39 21.61
CA ARG A 259 13.07 -2.54 21.88
C ARG A 259 11.78 -3.24 21.45
N LEU A 260 11.75 -3.84 20.26
CA LEU A 260 10.58 -4.56 19.73
C LEU A 260 10.30 -5.83 20.55
N ARG A 261 11.35 -6.57 20.94
CA ARG A 261 11.25 -7.83 21.71
C ARG A 261 10.54 -7.66 23.06
N ARG A 262 10.69 -6.49 23.74
CA ARG A 262 10.06 -6.25 25.05
C ARG A 262 8.52 -6.29 25.00
N TYR A 263 7.92 -6.05 23.83
CA TYR A 263 6.46 -6.13 23.67
C TYR A 263 5.93 -7.55 23.65
N ARG A 264 6.77 -8.58 23.42
CA ARG A 264 6.42 -10.00 23.40
C ARG A 264 5.12 -10.28 22.60
N VAL A 265 5.04 -9.73 21.37
CA VAL A 265 3.82 -9.75 20.54
C VAL A 265 3.34 -11.16 20.15
N PHE A 266 4.26 -12.13 20.15
CA PHE A 266 3.96 -13.54 19.87
C PHE A 266 3.57 -14.36 21.11
N GLY A 267 3.49 -13.73 22.29
CA GLY A 267 3.12 -14.40 23.53
C GLY A 267 1.60 -14.47 23.72
N ASN A 268 1.12 -15.58 24.31
CA ASN A 268 -0.29 -15.81 24.65
C ASN A 268 -1.24 -15.67 23.45
N TRP A 269 -0.83 -16.20 22.29
CA TRP A 269 -1.55 -16.13 21.02
C TRP A 269 -3.01 -16.56 21.12
N TRP A 270 -3.35 -17.59 21.90
CA TRP A 270 -4.67 -18.21 22.04
C TRP A 270 -5.67 -17.46 22.93
N ARG A 271 -5.33 -16.29 23.50
CA ARG A 271 -6.27 -15.50 24.30
C ARG A 271 -6.97 -14.47 23.42
N PRO A 272 -8.22 -14.70 23.00
CA PRO A 272 -8.97 -13.71 22.23
C PRO A 272 -9.37 -12.53 23.13
N GLU A 273 -9.35 -11.34 22.56
CA GLU A 273 -9.83 -10.11 23.20
C GLU A 273 -10.84 -9.43 22.26
N TRP A 274 -12.06 -9.95 22.34
CA TRP A 274 -13.15 -9.59 21.42
C TRP A 274 -13.41 -8.09 21.37
N SER A 275 -13.27 -7.36 22.50
CA SER A 275 -13.44 -5.90 22.54
C SER A 275 -12.44 -5.17 21.65
N ARG A 276 -11.18 -5.61 21.61
CA ARG A 276 -10.15 -5.02 20.74
C ARG A 276 -10.34 -5.43 19.27
N LEU A 277 -10.78 -6.65 19.03
CA LEU A 277 -11.09 -7.12 17.67
C LEU A 277 -12.27 -6.33 17.09
N THR A 278 -13.35 -6.14 17.87
CA THR A 278 -14.50 -5.32 17.45
C THR A 278 -14.12 -3.86 17.22
N GLU A 279 -13.24 -3.30 18.02
CA GLU A 279 -12.71 -1.95 17.82
C GLU A 279 -11.96 -1.85 16.50
N LEU A 280 -11.05 -2.81 16.21
CA LEU A 280 -10.33 -2.88 14.92
C LEU A 280 -11.26 -3.03 13.73
N LEU A 281 -12.27 -3.91 13.82
CA LEU A 281 -13.27 -4.06 12.78
C LEU A 281 -14.07 -2.77 12.57
N ARG A 282 -14.49 -2.11 13.65
CA ARG A 282 -15.30 -0.90 13.58
C ARG A 282 -14.58 0.26 12.89
N ILE A 283 -13.27 0.43 13.12
CA ILE A 283 -12.49 1.51 12.51
C ILE A 283 -11.84 1.08 11.20
N GLY A 284 -11.55 -0.20 11.02
CA GLY A 284 -10.86 -0.73 9.84
C GLY A 284 -11.78 -1.00 8.66
N THR A 285 -13.01 -1.50 8.89
CA THR A 285 -13.97 -1.76 7.79
C THR A 285 -14.24 -0.52 6.94
N PRO A 286 -14.47 0.68 7.50
CA PRO A 286 -14.63 1.87 6.67
C PRO A 286 -13.40 2.19 5.82
N VAL A 287 -12.19 1.95 6.33
CA VAL A 287 -10.96 2.17 5.57
C VAL A 287 -10.86 1.20 4.40
N SER A 288 -11.16 -0.07 4.63
CA SER A 288 -11.22 -1.11 3.59
C SER A 288 -12.21 -0.76 2.49
N LEU A 289 -13.41 -0.32 2.86
CA LEU A 289 -14.44 0.10 1.91
C LEU A 289 -14.05 1.37 1.13
N THR A 290 -13.33 2.30 1.75
CA THR A 290 -12.79 3.48 1.04
C THR A 290 -11.81 3.06 -0.04
N ILE A 291 -10.86 2.17 0.27
CA ILE A 291 -9.88 1.66 -0.69
C ILE A 291 -10.56 0.87 -1.82
N LEU A 292 -11.56 0.05 -1.46
CA LEU A 292 -12.34 -0.69 -2.46
C LEU A 292 -13.11 0.24 -3.40
N ALA A 293 -13.72 1.31 -2.87
CA ALA A 293 -14.44 2.29 -3.66
C ALA A 293 -13.54 3.05 -4.62
N GLU A 294 -12.34 3.42 -4.17
CA GLU A 294 -11.31 4.10 -4.97
C GLU A 294 -10.78 3.18 -6.08
N ALA A 295 -10.38 1.96 -5.74
CA ALA A 295 -9.95 0.97 -6.73
C ALA A 295 -11.05 0.64 -7.74
N GLY A 296 -12.31 0.56 -7.28
CA GLY A 296 -13.47 0.37 -8.13
C GLY A 296 -13.67 1.52 -9.12
N LEU A 297 -13.46 2.76 -8.70
CA LEU A 297 -13.54 3.93 -9.58
C LEU A 297 -12.49 3.85 -10.71
N PHE A 298 -11.24 3.54 -10.39
CA PHE A 298 -10.18 3.39 -11.40
C PHE A 298 -10.44 2.22 -12.35
N SER A 299 -10.93 1.10 -11.84
CA SER A 299 -11.31 -0.04 -12.68
C SER A 299 -12.48 0.30 -13.60
N ALA A 300 -13.48 1.02 -13.10
CA ALA A 300 -14.61 1.48 -13.92
C ALA A 300 -14.16 2.47 -14.98
N ALA A 301 -13.24 3.37 -14.68
CA ALA A 301 -12.67 4.31 -15.64
C ALA A 301 -11.91 3.59 -16.76
N ALA A 302 -11.09 2.58 -16.43
CA ALA A 302 -10.40 1.75 -17.43
C ALA A 302 -11.41 1.03 -18.36
N PHE A 303 -12.51 0.53 -17.80
CA PHE A 303 -13.59 -0.07 -18.58
C PHE A 303 -14.28 0.93 -19.52
N LEU A 304 -14.55 2.16 -19.04
CA LEU A 304 -15.13 3.23 -19.86
C LEU A 304 -14.20 3.61 -21.03
N VAL A 305 -12.91 3.81 -20.75
CA VAL A 305 -11.90 4.15 -21.77
C VAL A 305 -11.72 2.99 -22.76
N GLY A 306 -11.78 1.74 -22.30
CA GLY A 306 -11.72 0.56 -23.18
C GLY A 306 -12.87 0.46 -24.18
N ARG A 307 -14.03 1.06 -23.89
CA ARG A 307 -15.16 1.17 -24.83
C ARG A 307 -14.97 2.27 -25.87
N ILE A 308 -14.09 3.23 -25.64
CA ILE A 308 -13.77 4.30 -26.58
C ILE A 308 -12.83 3.76 -27.64
N GLY A 309 -11.70 3.15 -27.26
CA GLY A 309 -10.78 2.56 -28.20
C GLY A 309 -9.53 1.93 -27.57
N PRO A 310 -8.83 1.05 -28.32
CA PRO A 310 -7.66 0.35 -27.81
C PRO A 310 -6.44 1.26 -27.61
N SER A 311 -6.25 2.28 -28.45
CA SER A 311 -5.14 3.25 -28.31
C SER A 311 -5.33 4.16 -27.11
N GLU A 312 -6.57 4.56 -26.83
CA GLU A 312 -7.00 5.34 -25.67
C GLU A 312 -6.75 4.54 -24.39
N LEU A 313 -7.15 3.25 -24.39
CA LEU A 313 -6.92 2.36 -23.25
C LEU A 313 -5.42 2.16 -22.98
N ALA A 314 -4.61 2.00 -24.00
CA ALA A 314 -3.16 1.89 -23.85
C ALA A 314 -2.56 3.18 -23.28
N GLY A 315 -2.97 4.36 -23.77
CA GLY A 315 -2.57 5.66 -23.24
C GLY A 315 -3.01 5.86 -21.77
N HIS A 316 -4.25 5.46 -21.45
CA HIS A 316 -4.79 5.47 -20.09
C HIS A 316 -3.96 4.59 -19.15
N THR A 317 -3.60 3.38 -19.58
CA THR A 317 -2.81 2.45 -18.77
C THR A 317 -1.45 3.02 -18.42
N ILE A 318 -0.75 3.67 -19.36
CA ILE A 318 0.55 4.31 -19.10
C ILE A 318 0.38 5.46 -18.10
N ALA A 319 -0.59 6.35 -18.33
CA ALA A 319 -0.82 7.49 -17.45
C ALA A 319 -1.20 7.04 -16.05
N LEU A 320 -2.04 5.99 -15.90
CA LEU A 320 -2.46 5.44 -14.62
C LEU A 320 -1.29 4.78 -13.87
N GLN A 321 -0.42 4.04 -14.55
CA GLN A 321 0.76 3.44 -13.93
C GLN A 321 1.75 4.49 -13.42
N LEU A 322 1.95 5.58 -14.16
CA LEU A 322 2.77 6.70 -13.71
C LEU A 322 2.17 7.40 -12.49
N ALA A 323 0.84 7.60 -12.50
CA ALA A 323 0.13 8.15 -11.35
C ALA A 323 0.25 7.24 -10.13
N ALA A 324 0.07 5.91 -10.29
CA ALA A 324 0.20 4.93 -9.22
C ALA A 324 1.63 4.87 -8.64
N LEU A 325 2.67 5.02 -9.47
CA LEU A 325 4.05 5.09 -9.01
C LEU A 325 4.29 6.35 -8.16
N ALA A 326 3.85 7.51 -8.62
CA ALA A 326 3.96 8.76 -7.88
C ALA A 326 3.18 8.73 -6.56
N PHE A 327 2.01 8.08 -6.54
CA PHE A 327 1.14 7.93 -5.38
C PHE A 327 1.79 7.19 -4.20
N GLN A 328 2.79 6.34 -4.43
CA GLN A 328 3.46 5.60 -3.35
C GLN A 328 4.10 6.51 -2.29
N VAL A 329 4.53 7.71 -2.68
CA VAL A 329 5.13 8.67 -1.74
C VAL A 329 4.07 9.31 -0.83
N PRO A 330 3.01 9.98 -1.32
CA PRO A 330 1.96 10.50 -0.43
C PRO A 330 1.25 9.39 0.36
N PHE A 331 1.17 8.17 -0.15
CA PHE A 331 0.68 7.03 0.62
C PHE A 331 1.60 6.71 1.82
N GLY A 332 2.92 6.77 1.64
CA GLY A 332 3.89 6.67 2.75
C GLY A 332 3.75 7.82 3.75
N VAL A 333 3.52 9.05 3.26
CA VAL A 333 3.23 10.22 4.12
C VAL A 333 1.92 10.04 4.89
N ALA A 334 0.88 9.50 4.26
CA ALA A 334 -0.40 9.20 4.90
C ALA A 334 -0.25 8.18 6.05
N GLN A 335 0.58 7.14 5.85
CA GLN A 335 0.91 6.17 6.90
C GLN A 335 1.65 6.84 8.07
N ALA A 336 2.63 7.68 7.78
CA ALA A 336 3.35 8.46 8.80
C ALA A 336 2.42 9.41 9.55
N ALA A 337 1.52 10.10 8.83
CA ALA A 337 0.52 10.99 9.42
C ALA A 337 -0.42 10.25 10.37
N THR A 338 -0.89 9.05 9.98
CA THR A 338 -1.73 8.20 10.82
C THR A 338 -1.04 7.88 12.14
N ILE A 339 0.25 7.56 12.11
CA ILE A 339 1.04 7.24 13.32
C ILE A 339 1.27 8.50 14.17
N ARG A 340 1.74 9.60 13.56
CA ARG A 340 2.06 10.84 14.28
C ARG A 340 0.83 11.47 14.92
N VAL A 341 -0.22 11.64 14.15
CA VAL A 341 -1.50 12.19 14.66
C VAL A 341 -2.11 11.26 15.70
N GLY A 342 -2.07 9.93 15.48
CA GLY A 342 -2.54 8.95 16.45
C GLY A 342 -1.79 9.02 17.78
N TYR A 343 -0.46 9.22 17.76
CA TYR A 343 0.35 9.41 18.94
C TYR A 343 -0.09 10.66 19.74
N PHE A 344 -0.19 11.81 19.08
CA PHE A 344 -0.62 13.05 19.74
C PHE A 344 -2.09 13.03 20.18
N TYR A 345 -2.94 12.29 19.45
CA TYR A 345 -4.31 12.03 19.87
C TYR A 345 -4.34 11.29 21.21
N GLY A 346 -3.53 10.25 21.34
CA GLY A 346 -3.36 9.53 22.61
C GLY A 346 -2.80 10.41 23.73
N ALA A 347 -1.83 11.27 23.42
CA ALA A 347 -1.20 12.21 24.35
C ALA A 347 -2.10 13.40 24.72
N ARG A 348 -3.28 13.57 24.06
CA ARG A 348 -4.22 14.68 24.22
C ARG A 348 -3.62 16.06 23.91
N ASP A 349 -2.59 16.13 23.07
CA ASP A 349 -1.97 17.39 22.65
C ASP A 349 -2.63 17.91 21.35
N ARG A 350 -3.62 18.79 21.51
CA ARG A 350 -4.39 19.38 20.40
C ARG A 350 -3.52 20.21 19.45
N ALA A 351 -2.50 20.89 19.98
CA ALA A 351 -1.60 21.73 19.17
C ALA A 351 -0.67 20.86 18.32
N ALA A 352 -0.12 19.78 18.90
CA ALA A 352 0.71 18.84 18.16
C ALA A 352 -0.09 18.06 17.11
N ILE A 353 -1.37 17.69 17.38
CA ILE A 353 -2.27 17.12 16.37
C ILE A 353 -2.37 18.04 15.17
N ALA A 354 -2.59 19.34 15.41
CA ALA A 354 -2.72 20.32 14.32
C ALA A 354 -1.44 20.43 13.50
N ARG A 355 -0.28 20.54 14.18
CA ARG A 355 1.03 20.64 13.52
C ARG A 355 1.32 19.39 12.69
N ALA A 356 1.18 18.20 13.27
CA ALA A 356 1.45 16.94 12.58
C ALA A 356 0.57 16.75 11.34
N GLY A 357 -0.74 17.05 11.45
CA GLY A 357 -1.64 16.89 10.32
C GLY A 357 -1.38 17.86 9.17
N TRP A 358 -1.22 19.16 9.47
CA TRP A 358 -0.94 20.15 8.42
C TRP A 358 0.45 19.97 7.80
N THR A 359 1.46 19.59 8.59
CA THR A 359 2.80 19.27 8.06
C THR A 359 2.74 18.09 7.10
N ALA A 360 2.00 17.03 7.44
CA ALA A 360 1.85 15.88 6.55
C ALA A 360 1.11 16.25 5.25
N ILE A 361 0.01 17.03 5.34
CA ILE A 361 -0.74 17.49 4.16
C ILE A 361 0.14 18.36 3.26
N ALA A 362 0.92 19.27 3.84
CA ALA A 362 1.86 20.11 3.07
C ALA A 362 2.97 19.28 2.42
N LEU A 363 3.51 18.26 3.12
CA LEU A 363 4.54 17.38 2.59
C LEU A 363 4.04 16.54 1.41
N GLY A 364 2.87 15.91 1.56
CA GLY A 364 2.26 15.10 0.50
C GLY A 364 1.82 15.94 -0.70
N GLY A 365 1.14 17.06 -0.46
CA GLY A 365 0.73 18.00 -1.52
C GLY A 365 1.93 18.64 -2.24
N GLY A 366 2.97 19.02 -1.51
CA GLY A 366 4.22 19.57 -2.07
C GLY A 366 4.93 18.56 -2.98
N PHE A 367 5.02 17.30 -2.58
CA PHE A 367 5.58 16.24 -3.44
C PHE A 367 4.75 16.06 -4.71
N MET A 368 3.41 16.01 -4.57
CA MET A 368 2.53 15.86 -5.74
C MET A 368 2.57 17.07 -6.68
N LEU A 369 2.82 18.24 -6.16
CA LEU A 369 3.06 19.43 -7.01
C LEU A 369 4.33 19.26 -7.86
N LEU A 370 5.41 18.70 -7.29
CA LEU A 370 6.63 18.40 -8.04
C LEU A 370 6.40 17.34 -9.12
N THR A 371 5.67 16.27 -8.80
CA THR A 371 5.36 15.24 -9.81
C THR A 371 4.41 15.74 -10.88
N ALA A 372 3.42 16.57 -10.53
CA ALA A 372 2.54 17.24 -11.48
C ALA A 372 3.34 18.13 -12.46
N ALA A 373 4.29 18.91 -11.95
CA ALA A 373 5.20 19.69 -12.78
C ALA A 373 6.02 18.80 -13.72
N ALA A 374 6.54 17.66 -13.24
CA ALA A 374 7.29 16.72 -14.06
C ALA A 374 6.42 16.15 -15.21
N LEU A 375 5.17 15.79 -14.94
CA LEU A 375 4.22 15.29 -15.96
C LEU A 375 3.87 16.35 -17.01
N LEU A 376 3.77 17.63 -16.61
CA LEU A 376 3.47 18.74 -17.52
C LEU A 376 4.64 19.12 -18.41
N PHE A 377 5.85 19.22 -17.83
CA PHE A 377 7.02 19.75 -18.53
C PHE A 377 7.86 18.68 -19.26
N ALA A 378 7.75 17.40 -18.86
CA ALA A 378 8.56 16.34 -19.43
C ALA A 378 7.76 15.05 -19.79
N PRO A 379 6.52 15.11 -20.35
CA PRO A 379 5.68 13.94 -20.55
C PRO A 379 6.33 12.89 -21.46
N ARG A 380 6.91 13.28 -22.59
CA ARG A 380 7.56 12.34 -23.53
C ARG A 380 8.79 11.67 -22.92
N THR A 381 9.58 12.38 -22.13
CA THR A 381 10.75 11.81 -21.42
C THR A 381 10.32 10.73 -20.42
N ILE A 382 9.22 10.96 -19.75
CA ILE A 382 8.66 10.00 -18.78
C ILE A 382 8.07 8.79 -19.49
N ILE A 383 7.33 8.99 -20.60
CA ILE A 383 6.78 7.90 -21.42
C ILE A 383 7.89 7.00 -21.97
N ARG A 384 9.08 7.55 -22.27
CA ARG A 384 10.25 6.80 -22.75
C ARG A 384 10.69 5.66 -21.82
N ILE A 385 10.31 5.73 -20.54
CA ILE A 385 10.56 4.64 -19.57
C ILE A 385 9.79 3.35 -19.95
N TYR A 386 8.63 3.50 -20.60
CA TYR A 386 7.74 2.38 -20.93
C TYR A 386 7.80 1.98 -22.40
N VAL A 387 7.82 2.99 -23.29
CA VAL A 387 7.78 2.78 -24.74
C VAL A 387 8.63 3.83 -25.44
N ASP A 388 9.11 3.51 -26.65
CA ASP A 388 9.75 4.48 -27.53
C ASP A 388 8.69 5.47 -28.06
N PRO A 389 8.72 6.75 -27.64
CA PRO A 389 7.72 7.73 -28.05
C PRO A 389 7.88 8.20 -29.50
N ASP A 390 9.02 7.91 -30.13
CA ASP A 390 9.34 8.35 -31.49
C ASP A 390 9.03 7.26 -32.53
N ALA A 391 8.69 6.03 -32.09
CA ALA A 391 8.30 4.94 -32.97
C ALA A 391 6.91 5.18 -33.60
N PRO A 392 6.76 5.13 -34.94
CA PRO A 392 5.47 5.42 -35.64
C PRO A 392 4.29 4.58 -35.15
N ARG A 393 4.55 3.32 -34.78
CA ARG A 393 3.52 2.40 -34.25
C ARG A 393 2.92 2.86 -32.92
N ASN A 394 3.63 3.69 -32.15
CA ASN A 394 3.23 4.17 -30.82
C ASN A 394 2.60 5.57 -30.87
N ALA A 395 2.58 6.22 -32.05
CA ALA A 395 2.23 7.64 -32.17
C ALA A 395 0.83 7.97 -31.60
N ALA A 396 -0.19 7.17 -31.92
CA ALA A 396 -1.55 7.38 -31.42
C ALA A 396 -1.62 7.21 -29.89
N MET A 397 -1.08 6.10 -29.37
CA MET A 397 -1.04 5.83 -27.92
C MET A 397 -0.28 6.91 -27.15
N VAL A 398 0.87 7.37 -27.66
CA VAL A 398 1.67 8.44 -27.04
C VAL A 398 0.91 9.76 -27.04
N ALA A 399 0.19 10.09 -28.11
CA ALA A 399 -0.64 11.29 -28.17
C ALA A 399 -1.71 11.29 -27.07
N PHE A 400 -2.45 10.19 -26.90
CA PHE A 400 -3.43 10.04 -25.82
C PHE A 400 -2.77 10.05 -24.44
N ALA A 401 -1.65 9.35 -24.25
CA ALA A 401 -0.93 9.36 -22.97
C ALA A 401 -0.50 10.77 -22.57
N VAL A 402 0.01 11.59 -23.49
CA VAL A 402 0.37 12.99 -23.23
C VAL A 402 -0.86 13.82 -22.85
N GLN A 403 -1.98 13.67 -23.56
CA GLN A 403 -3.23 14.37 -23.21
C GLN A 403 -3.70 13.99 -21.80
N TYR A 404 -3.70 12.70 -21.47
CA TYR A 404 -4.11 12.24 -20.15
C TYR A 404 -3.17 12.69 -19.05
N MET A 405 -1.85 12.81 -19.33
CA MET A 405 -0.87 13.32 -18.38
C MET A 405 -1.12 14.78 -17.98
N VAL A 406 -1.68 15.60 -18.86
CA VAL A 406 -2.06 16.99 -18.53
C VAL A 406 -3.16 16.98 -17.46
N VAL A 407 -4.18 16.16 -17.63
CA VAL A 407 -5.25 16.01 -16.62
C VAL A 407 -4.72 15.29 -15.38
N ALA A 408 -3.88 14.27 -15.56
CA ALA A 408 -3.25 13.54 -14.47
C ALA A 408 -2.39 14.43 -13.57
N ALA A 409 -1.76 15.46 -14.11
CA ALA A 409 -1.01 16.43 -13.32
C ALA A 409 -1.88 17.18 -12.31
N ALA A 410 -3.06 17.67 -12.73
CA ALA A 410 -4.03 18.27 -11.82
C ALA A 410 -4.65 17.24 -10.87
N PHE A 411 -5.02 16.07 -11.37
CA PHE A 411 -5.54 14.94 -10.63
C PHE A 411 -4.61 14.52 -9.48
N GLN A 412 -3.30 14.34 -9.74
CA GLN A 412 -2.34 13.87 -8.75
C GLN A 412 -2.24 14.77 -7.51
N LEU A 413 -2.35 16.08 -7.70
CA LEU A 413 -2.31 17.02 -6.56
C LEU A 413 -3.43 16.70 -5.57
N PHE A 414 -4.64 16.53 -6.07
CA PHE A 414 -5.81 16.24 -5.23
C PHE A 414 -5.79 14.81 -4.69
N ASP A 415 -5.25 13.85 -5.45
CA ASP A 415 -5.08 12.47 -5.03
C ASP A 415 -4.13 12.37 -3.82
N GLY A 416 -2.96 13.00 -3.89
CA GLY A 416 -2.04 13.02 -2.76
C GLY A 416 -2.60 13.75 -1.53
N VAL A 417 -3.26 14.88 -1.73
CA VAL A 417 -3.89 15.63 -0.63
C VAL A 417 -4.99 14.81 0.03
N GLN A 418 -5.86 14.15 -0.76
CA GLN A 418 -6.94 13.31 -0.22
C GLN A 418 -6.40 12.11 0.55
N ALA A 419 -5.37 11.42 0.02
CA ALA A 419 -4.76 10.27 0.68
C ALA A 419 -4.16 10.64 2.05
N VAL A 420 -3.43 11.77 2.10
CA VAL A 420 -2.83 12.25 3.36
C VAL A 420 -3.90 12.77 4.32
N ALA A 421 -4.92 13.49 3.85
CA ALA A 421 -6.03 13.95 4.68
C ALA A 421 -6.81 12.76 5.28
N ALA A 422 -7.05 11.70 4.49
CA ALA A 422 -7.60 10.46 5.00
C ALA A 422 -6.68 9.82 6.07
N GLY A 423 -5.37 9.80 5.85
CA GLY A 423 -4.37 9.32 6.81
C GLY A 423 -4.39 10.08 8.13
N VAL A 424 -4.50 11.40 8.07
CA VAL A 424 -4.62 12.27 9.25
C VAL A 424 -5.90 11.97 10.04
N LEU A 425 -7.05 11.83 9.36
CA LEU A 425 -8.34 11.49 10.00
C LEU A 425 -8.32 10.07 10.59
N ARG A 426 -7.65 9.11 9.94
CA ARG A 426 -7.38 7.76 10.50
C ARG A 426 -6.60 7.85 11.81
N GLY A 427 -5.64 8.77 11.93
CA GLY A 427 -4.93 9.05 13.17
C GLY A 427 -5.84 9.50 14.32
N LEU A 428 -6.91 10.24 14.02
CA LEU A 428 -7.97 10.59 14.98
C LEU A 428 -8.98 9.44 15.21
N GLN A 429 -8.80 8.29 14.57
CA GLN A 429 -9.73 7.15 14.55
C GLN A 429 -11.10 7.49 13.93
N ASP A 430 -11.18 8.58 13.17
CA ASP A 430 -12.34 8.99 12.42
C ASP A 430 -12.28 8.40 11.01
N THR A 431 -13.03 7.33 10.78
CA THR A 431 -12.99 6.56 9.52
C THR A 431 -14.34 6.44 8.82
N ARG A 432 -15.45 6.46 9.55
CA ARG A 432 -16.79 6.26 8.99
C ARG A 432 -17.26 7.41 8.09
N VAL A 433 -17.11 8.63 8.57
CA VAL A 433 -17.57 9.80 7.80
C VAL A 433 -16.64 10.04 6.60
N PRO A 434 -15.31 9.96 6.72
CA PRO A 434 -14.41 9.95 5.55
C PRO A 434 -14.75 8.89 4.50
N MET A 435 -15.14 7.68 4.90
CA MET A 435 -15.63 6.66 3.97
C MET A 435 -16.86 7.10 3.20
N MET A 436 -17.86 7.66 3.90
CA MET A 436 -19.09 8.15 3.25
C MET A 436 -18.80 9.29 2.27
N MET A 437 -17.89 10.20 2.65
CA MET A 437 -17.43 11.29 1.78
C MET A 437 -16.70 10.76 0.54
N ALA A 438 -15.89 9.73 0.69
CA ALA A 438 -15.19 9.09 -0.42
C ALA A 438 -16.15 8.35 -1.36
N LEU A 439 -17.06 7.53 -0.82
CA LEU A 439 -18.11 6.86 -1.61
C LEU A 439 -18.93 7.86 -2.40
N PHE A 440 -19.41 8.92 -1.75
CA PHE A 440 -20.16 9.97 -2.42
C PHE A 440 -19.33 10.64 -3.52
N GLY A 441 -18.13 11.14 -3.19
CA GLY A 441 -17.35 11.94 -4.12
C GLY A 441 -16.80 11.15 -5.31
N TYR A 442 -16.46 9.88 -5.13
CA TYR A 442 -15.99 9.02 -6.22
C TYR A 442 -17.12 8.61 -7.16
N TRP A 443 -18.25 8.13 -6.62
CA TRP A 443 -19.28 7.48 -7.43
C TRP A 443 -20.35 8.42 -7.94
N ILE A 444 -20.68 9.52 -7.26
CA ILE A 444 -21.69 10.44 -7.73
C ILE A 444 -21.09 11.54 -8.60
N PRO A 445 -20.33 12.53 -8.13
CA PRO A 445 -19.77 13.55 -9.01
C PRO A 445 -18.62 12.99 -9.87
N GLY A 446 -17.75 12.11 -9.35
CA GLY A 446 -16.61 11.57 -10.10
C GLY A 446 -17.02 10.68 -11.26
N PHE A 447 -17.67 9.57 -10.98
CA PHE A 447 -18.10 8.62 -12.00
C PHE A 447 -19.20 9.21 -12.89
N GLY A 448 -20.12 9.99 -12.32
CA GLY A 448 -21.13 10.70 -13.10
C GLY A 448 -20.54 11.69 -14.11
N ALA A 449 -19.52 12.47 -13.71
CA ALA A 449 -18.80 13.36 -14.62
C ALA A 449 -17.99 12.57 -15.66
N ALA A 450 -17.38 11.43 -15.29
CA ALA A 450 -16.63 10.57 -16.21
C ALA A 450 -17.54 10.05 -17.34
N ILE A 451 -18.75 9.60 -17.02
CA ILE A 451 -19.73 9.18 -18.04
C ILE A 451 -20.19 10.38 -18.86
N ALA A 452 -20.59 11.47 -18.20
CA ALA A 452 -21.13 12.65 -18.89
C ALA A 452 -20.12 13.26 -19.86
N LEU A 453 -18.89 13.46 -19.43
CA LEU A 453 -17.83 14.07 -20.25
C LEU A 453 -17.23 13.09 -21.26
N GLY A 454 -17.17 11.80 -20.94
CA GLY A 454 -16.58 10.78 -21.80
C GLY A 454 -17.49 10.36 -22.97
N PHE A 455 -18.82 10.35 -22.79
CA PHE A 455 -19.75 9.81 -23.79
C PHE A 455 -20.72 10.84 -24.37
N PHE A 456 -20.93 11.98 -23.73
CA PHE A 456 -21.85 13.02 -24.20
C PHE A 456 -21.14 14.30 -24.65
N THR A 457 -19.79 14.30 -24.66
CA THR A 457 -18.99 15.41 -25.17
C THR A 457 -17.87 14.87 -26.07
N PRO A 458 -17.24 15.71 -26.93
CA PRO A 458 -16.14 15.32 -27.79
C PRO A 458 -14.81 15.09 -27.04
N LEU A 459 -14.84 15.07 -25.71
CA LEU A 459 -13.64 14.89 -24.86
C LEU A 459 -13.22 13.42 -24.75
N GLU A 460 -14.14 12.47 -24.97
CA GLU A 460 -13.87 11.02 -24.95
C GLU A 460 -13.04 10.57 -23.72
N GLY A 461 -11.90 9.91 -23.92
CA GLY A 461 -11.03 9.45 -22.85
C GLY A 461 -10.50 10.56 -21.92
N THR A 462 -10.27 11.76 -22.45
CA THR A 462 -9.92 12.94 -21.65
C THR A 462 -11.07 13.34 -20.72
N GLY A 463 -12.31 13.23 -21.19
CA GLY A 463 -13.50 13.46 -20.37
C GLY A 463 -13.61 12.50 -19.19
N VAL A 464 -13.26 11.23 -19.39
CA VAL A 464 -13.18 10.24 -18.30
C VAL A 464 -12.14 10.66 -17.24
N TRP A 465 -10.95 11.10 -17.67
CA TRP A 465 -9.91 11.60 -16.75
C TRP A 465 -10.31 12.85 -15.98
N ILE A 466 -11.02 13.78 -16.63
CA ILE A 466 -11.59 14.96 -15.95
C ILE A 466 -12.60 14.50 -14.89
N GLY A 467 -13.43 13.51 -15.19
CA GLY A 467 -14.38 12.95 -14.23
C GLY A 467 -13.68 12.34 -13.00
N LEU A 468 -12.60 11.58 -13.21
CA LEU A 468 -11.75 11.10 -12.10
C LEU A 468 -11.22 12.25 -11.25
N ALA A 469 -10.69 13.29 -11.90
CA ALA A 469 -10.17 14.48 -11.21
C ALA A 469 -11.27 15.18 -10.40
N VAL A 470 -12.48 15.34 -10.94
CA VAL A 470 -13.63 15.93 -10.22
C VAL A 470 -13.93 15.11 -8.96
N GLY A 471 -13.97 13.79 -9.05
CA GLY A 471 -14.20 12.92 -7.89
C GLY A 471 -13.17 13.15 -6.77
N LEU A 472 -11.89 13.18 -7.12
CA LEU A 472 -10.80 13.40 -6.17
C LEU A 472 -10.80 14.81 -5.59
N VAL A 473 -11.08 15.84 -6.39
CA VAL A 473 -11.24 17.23 -5.90
C VAL A 473 -12.33 17.32 -4.85
N VAL A 474 -13.48 16.71 -5.10
CA VAL A 474 -14.61 16.70 -4.16
C VAL A 474 -14.21 15.97 -2.88
N VAL A 475 -13.63 14.78 -2.97
CA VAL A 475 -13.19 14.02 -1.79
C VAL A 475 -12.12 14.77 -1.01
N ALA A 476 -11.07 15.29 -1.68
CA ALA A 476 -10.05 16.08 -1.04
C ALA A 476 -10.61 17.31 -0.31
N GLY A 477 -11.51 18.04 -0.96
CA GLY A 477 -12.20 19.21 -0.38
C GLY A 477 -13.01 18.85 0.87
N LEU A 478 -13.80 17.79 0.81
CA LEU A 478 -14.60 17.30 1.94
C LEU A 478 -13.74 16.84 3.11
N LEU A 479 -12.66 16.08 2.85
CA LEU A 479 -11.74 15.61 3.90
C LEU A 479 -10.95 16.76 4.52
N LEU A 480 -10.47 17.72 3.73
CA LEU A 480 -9.80 18.93 4.24
C LEU A 480 -10.75 19.81 5.05
N GLN A 481 -12.00 19.97 4.60
CA GLN A 481 -13.03 20.69 5.36
C GLN A 481 -13.31 20.01 6.70
N ARG A 482 -13.41 18.67 6.71
CA ARG A 482 -13.58 17.91 7.94
C ARG A 482 -12.39 18.06 8.88
N TRP A 483 -11.17 17.97 8.34
CA TRP A 483 -9.94 18.18 9.11
C TRP A 483 -9.87 19.59 9.70
N SER A 484 -10.16 20.64 8.92
CA SER A 484 -10.13 22.03 9.41
C SER A 484 -11.19 22.29 10.48
N ARG A 485 -12.36 21.64 10.40
CA ARG A 485 -13.45 21.75 11.38
C ARG A 485 -13.35 20.75 12.54
N ARG A 486 -12.26 19.97 12.68
CA ARG A 486 -12.10 18.89 13.66
C ARG A 486 -12.40 19.28 15.11
N ALA A 487 -12.07 20.53 15.51
CA ALA A 487 -12.38 21.04 16.85
C ALA A 487 -13.89 21.24 17.05
N ARG A 488 -14.58 21.83 16.06
CA ARG A 488 -16.03 22.06 16.11
C ARG A 488 -16.82 20.75 16.04
N LEU A 489 -16.27 19.74 15.39
CA LEU A 489 -16.90 18.43 15.22
C LEU A 489 -16.63 17.48 16.41
N GLY A 490 -15.92 17.95 17.46
CA GLY A 490 -15.62 17.13 18.63
C GLY A 490 -14.67 15.94 18.34
N LEU A 491 -13.87 16.00 17.27
CA LEU A 491 -12.93 14.94 16.91
C LEU A 491 -11.65 14.98 17.74
N LEU A 492 -11.40 16.06 18.45
CA LEU A 492 -10.22 16.18 19.32
C LEU A 492 -10.51 15.59 20.70
N PRO A 493 -9.47 15.03 21.34
CA PRO A 493 -9.60 14.49 22.69
C PRO A 493 -10.00 15.60 23.67
N ALA A 494 -10.80 15.22 24.65
CA ALA A 494 -11.25 16.10 25.75
C ALA A 494 -10.08 16.54 26.64
#